data_6ced6e65f276b5b1bdb2829c5562805b
#
_entry.id   6ced6e65f276b5b1bdb2829c5562805b
#
_cell.length_a   1.000
_cell.length_b   1.000
_cell.length_c   1.000
_cell.angle_alpha   90.00
_cell.angle_beta   90.00
_cell.angle_gamma   90.00
#
_symmetry.space_group_name_H-M   'P 1'
#
loop_
_entity.id
_entity.type
_entity.pdbx_description
1 polymer ?
#
loop_
_entity_poly.entity_id
_entity_poly.type
_entity_poly.pdbx_seq_one_letter_code
_entity_poly.pdbx_strand_id
1 'polypeptide(L)'
;MNSVVVGGVMVVAAVLAAGCSKEPAAGAGSAASGALAASASGRGGPGAAVSVTSVRAQRRDVDVTLEATGTVTALNSVDIRPQVSSVITQVAIREGQFVKAGQLLFTLDSRTDEASLARARAQLAKDEAGLADAQRQLSRSKELLAQNFISQVAVDGNQTLVDTQQSAVVASRAAIGSAQVVLSYSRIVAPAAGRAGAINVFAGTTVQPGGTALVTVTQIDPIGVAFSVPQRNLNDVLRTMRAGGGSVSVALPDQRGGAVGRLLFVDNVVDPNSGTVRVKARFDNREERLWPGAFVTVQLAVNTLKDATVVPQATVIQGPRGAIVYVIDAQNKAQARPVEVVYAAGLDAVVSGVQPGERVVLDGRQNLRAGVAVAERPASAAGDGGRSRAGAAAAGASAAGTGRAVSMAAGASAGAAP
;
A
#
# COMPACT_ATOMS: atom_id res chain seq x y z
N MET A 1 16.53 -23.46 40.69
CA MET A 1 15.90 -24.68 41.24
C MET A 1 15.12 -25.31 40.11
N ASN A 2 15.74 -26.40 39.64
CA ASN A 2 15.13 -27.66 39.15
C ASN A 2 14.19 -27.56 37.93
N SER A 3 14.28 -28.29 36.94
CA SER A 3 14.92 -29.57 36.49
C SER A 3 14.23 -29.89 35.18
N VAL A 4 14.88 -30.12 34.05
CA VAL A 4 15.37 -31.39 33.50
C VAL A 4 14.22 -32.40 33.21
N VAL A 5 14.15 -32.85 31.96
CA VAL A 5 14.01 -34.22 31.46
C VAL A 5 13.68 -34.13 29.96
N VAL A 6 14.56 -34.41 28.97
CA VAL A 6 15.25 -35.62 28.54
C VAL A 6 14.29 -36.72 28.06
N GLY A 7 14.56 -37.20 26.88
CA GLY A 7 14.22 -38.50 26.35
C GLY A 7 13.41 -38.45 25.09
N GLY A 8 13.74 -39.01 23.98
CA GLY A 8 14.60 -40.07 23.53
C GLY A 8 14.12 -40.43 22.15
N VAL A 9 14.95 -40.50 21.14
CA VAL A 9 15.73 -41.67 20.66
C VAL A 9 14.84 -42.81 20.15
N MET A 10 15.17 -43.21 18.96
CA MET A 10 15.24 -44.51 18.31
C MET A 10 14.37 -44.60 17.04
N VAL A 11 14.95 -44.79 15.93
CA VAL A 11 15.86 -45.80 15.33
C VAL A 11 15.11 -46.72 14.33
N VAL A 12 15.64 -46.72 13.07
CA VAL A 12 15.95 -47.85 12.19
C VAL A 12 14.79 -48.65 11.57
N ALA A 13 14.79 -48.72 10.23
CA ALA A 13 15.20 -49.98 9.57
C ALA A 13 15.22 -49.80 8.03
N ALA A 14 16.37 -50.10 7.50
CA ALA A 14 16.66 -50.41 6.10
C ALA A 14 16.12 -51.82 5.77
N VAL A 15 15.57 -52.02 4.57
CA VAL A 15 15.55 -53.36 3.92
C VAL A 15 15.91 -53.20 2.45
N LEU A 16 17.07 -53.72 2.13
CA LEU A 16 17.55 -54.14 0.83
C LEU A 16 16.76 -55.36 0.33
N ALA A 17 16.43 -55.37 -0.95
CA ALA A 17 16.36 -56.65 -1.68
C ALA A 17 16.64 -56.41 -3.18
N ALA A 18 17.73 -56.93 -3.59
CA ALA A 18 18.20 -57.17 -4.94
C ALA A 18 17.41 -58.28 -5.61
N GLY A 19 17.34 -58.27 -6.92
CA GLY A 19 16.78 -59.36 -7.72
C GLY A 19 17.17 -59.21 -9.17
N CYS A 20 18.21 -59.96 -9.55
CA CYS A 20 18.85 -60.07 -10.85
C CYS A 20 18.04 -60.87 -11.89
N SER A 21 18.34 -60.55 -13.14
CA SER A 21 18.64 -61.47 -14.28
C SER A 21 17.48 -62.11 -15.07
N LYS A 22 17.41 -61.89 -16.37
CA LYS A 22 17.96 -62.86 -17.35
C LYS A 22 17.48 -62.54 -18.76
N GLU A 23 18.39 -62.28 -19.64
CA GLU A 23 18.28 -62.60 -21.08
C GLU A 23 18.47 -64.14 -21.25
N PRO A 24 18.04 -64.83 -22.29
CA PRO A 24 18.51 -64.61 -23.66
C PRO A 24 17.59 -65.09 -24.83
N ALA A 25 18.05 -64.68 -26.01
CA ALA A 25 18.25 -65.40 -27.26
C ALA A 25 17.09 -65.66 -28.27
N ALA A 26 17.31 -65.09 -29.40
CA ALA A 26 17.36 -65.65 -30.75
C ALA A 26 16.15 -66.41 -31.35
N GLY A 27 15.70 -65.89 -32.50
CA GLY A 27 14.85 -66.54 -33.45
C GLY A 27 14.84 -65.85 -34.80
N ALA A 28 15.58 -66.33 -35.73
CA ALA A 28 15.65 -65.92 -37.09
C ALA A 28 14.42 -66.30 -37.91
N GLY A 29 14.09 -65.50 -38.91
CA GLY A 29 13.03 -65.82 -39.89
C GLY A 29 12.73 -64.75 -40.91
N SER A 30 13.51 -64.74 -41.97
CA SER A 30 13.23 -64.70 -43.41
C SER A 30 12.29 -63.69 -44.03
N ALA A 31 12.84 -62.81 -44.81
CA ALA A 31 12.52 -62.34 -46.17
C ALA A 31 11.05 -62.19 -46.64
N ALA A 32 10.74 -60.98 -47.02
CA ALA A 32 9.98 -60.72 -48.27
C ALA A 32 10.18 -59.27 -48.74
N SER A 33 10.59 -59.15 -49.97
CA SER A 33 10.81 -57.99 -50.81
C SER A 33 9.55 -57.13 -50.93
N GLY A 34 9.71 -55.83 -50.87
CA GLY A 34 8.69 -54.83 -51.20
C GLY A 34 9.36 -53.49 -51.50
N ALA A 35 9.84 -53.34 -52.69
CA ALA A 35 10.31 -52.08 -53.26
C ALA A 35 9.13 -51.16 -53.48
N LEU A 36 9.13 -50.03 -52.81
CA LEU A 36 8.34 -48.86 -53.17
C LEU A 36 9.12 -47.57 -52.85
N ALA A 37 9.47 -46.93 -53.94
CA ALA A 37 9.74 -45.51 -54.19
C ALA A 37 10.21 -44.65 -53.03
N ALA A 38 11.47 -44.37 -53.04
CA ALA A 38 12.09 -43.21 -52.33
C ALA A 38 11.57 -41.92 -53.00
N SER A 39 10.61 -41.29 -52.36
CA SER A 39 10.32 -39.89 -52.63
C SER A 39 11.49 -39.07 -52.05
N ALA A 40 12.34 -38.60 -52.93
CA ALA A 40 13.39 -37.65 -52.61
C ALA A 40 12.80 -36.40 -52.00
N SER A 41 12.86 -36.28 -50.71
CA SER A 41 12.71 -35.01 -50.03
C SER A 41 13.88 -34.11 -50.44
N GLY A 42 13.54 -33.06 -51.13
CA GLY A 42 14.43 -32.11 -51.75
C GLY A 42 15.54 -31.63 -50.81
N ARG A 43 16.75 -31.84 -51.21
CA ARG A 43 17.91 -31.08 -50.81
C ARG A 43 17.60 -29.63 -51.13
N GLY A 44 17.30 -28.81 -50.07
CA GLY A 44 17.31 -27.37 -50.18
C GLY A 44 18.68 -26.93 -50.65
N GLY A 45 18.75 -26.39 -51.86
CA GLY A 45 19.97 -25.85 -52.46
C GLY A 45 20.53 -24.72 -51.56
N PRO A 46 21.84 -24.42 -51.61
CA PRO A 46 22.43 -23.30 -50.91
C PRO A 46 21.90 -22.01 -51.57
N GLY A 47 20.87 -21.38 -50.96
CA GLY A 47 20.38 -20.11 -51.43
C GLY A 47 18.91 -19.76 -51.15
N ALA A 48 18.10 -20.67 -50.58
CA ALA A 48 16.73 -20.31 -50.21
C ALA A 48 16.74 -19.32 -49.05
N ALA A 49 16.33 -18.08 -49.33
CA ALA A 49 16.19 -17.06 -48.30
C ALA A 49 15.16 -17.49 -47.26
N VAL A 50 15.52 -17.48 -45.98
CA VAL A 50 14.62 -17.80 -44.88
C VAL A 50 13.65 -16.65 -44.67
N SER A 51 12.36 -16.94 -44.68
CA SER A 51 11.33 -15.92 -44.42
C SER A 51 11.33 -15.56 -42.94
N VAL A 52 11.54 -14.28 -42.63
CA VAL A 52 11.59 -13.75 -41.25
C VAL A 52 10.71 -12.51 -41.15
N THR A 53 10.19 -12.27 -39.96
CA THR A 53 9.58 -10.99 -39.58
C THR A 53 10.61 -10.14 -38.85
N SER A 54 10.83 -8.90 -39.28
CA SER A 54 11.77 -7.98 -38.67
C SER A 54 11.06 -6.81 -38.01
N VAL A 55 11.70 -6.25 -36.96
CA VAL A 55 11.32 -5.03 -36.27
C VAL A 55 12.53 -4.13 -36.18
N ARG A 56 12.37 -2.82 -36.24
CA ARG A 56 13.46 -1.89 -36.06
C ARG A 56 13.71 -1.62 -34.59
N ALA A 57 14.96 -1.67 -34.15
CA ALA A 57 15.37 -1.22 -32.84
C ALA A 57 15.05 0.27 -32.66
N GLN A 58 14.33 0.61 -31.61
CA GLN A 58 13.89 1.98 -31.33
C GLN A 58 14.75 2.60 -30.24
N ARG A 59 15.03 3.89 -30.37
CA ARG A 59 15.65 4.68 -29.31
C ARG A 59 14.54 5.37 -28.53
N ARG A 60 14.44 5.10 -27.24
CA ARG A 60 13.48 5.76 -26.35
C ARG A 60 13.95 5.72 -24.90
N ASP A 61 13.42 6.62 -24.10
CA ASP A 61 13.59 6.58 -22.66
C ASP A 61 12.73 5.45 -22.08
N VAL A 62 13.33 4.67 -21.20
CA VAL A 62 12.66 3.52 -20.55
C VAL A 62 12.78 3.67 -19.05
N ASP A 63 11.64 3.72 -18.37
CA ASP A 63 11.60 3.73 -16.92
C ASP A 63 11.86 2.33 -16.37
N VAL A 64 12.87 2.22 -15.52
CA VAL A 64 13.15 1.01 -14.76
C VAL A 64 12.22 0.97 -13.57
N THR A 65 11.24 0.08 -13.61
CA THR A 65 10.26 -0.09 -12.54
C THR A 65 10.57 -1.31 -11.68
N LEU A 66 10.45 -1.15 -10.37
CA LEU A 66 10.43 -2.24 -9.41
C LEU A 66 8.99 -2.59 -9.09
N GLU A 67 8.65 -3.84 -9.24
CA GLU A 67 7.35 -4.37 -8.84
C GLU A 67 7.45 -5.04 -7.48
N ALA A 68 6.50 -4.73 -6.60
CA ALA A 68 6.42 -5.31 -5.26
C ALA A 68 4.96 -5.41 -4.82
N THR A 69 4.66 -6.39 -3.97
CA THR A 69 3.38 -6.43 -3.27
C THR A 69 3.43 -5.47 -2.09
N GLY A 70 2.43 -4.62 -1.99
CA GLY A 70 2.27 -3.67 -0.89
C GLY A 70 0.97 -3.88 -0.12
N THR A 71 0.93 -3.32 1.07
CA THR A 71 -0.28 -3.25 1.90
C THR A 71 -0.64 -1.78 2.10
N VAL A 72 -1.90 -1.46 1.89
CA VAL A 72 -2.42 -0.12 2.17
C VAL A 72 -2.45 0.10 3.68
N THR A 73 -1.88 1.19 4.15
CA THR A 73 -1.81 1.54 5.58
C THR A 73 -2.27 2.97 5.78
N ALA A 74 -2.94 3.24 6.88
CA ALA A 74 -3.20 4.61 7.26
C ALA A 74 -1.88 5.34 7.57
N LEU A 75 -1.77 6.62 7.18
CA LEU A 75 -0.64 7.45 7.59
C LEU A 75 -0.73 7.81 9.06
N ASN A 76 -1.94 8.00 9.55
CA ASN A 76 -2.21 8.29 10.95
C ASN A 76 -3.47 7.51 11.40
N SER A 77 -3.36 6.82 12.53
CA SER A 77 -4.46 6.10 13.17
C SER A 77 -4.32 6.27 14.68
N VAL A 78 -5.35 6.76 15.31
CA VAL A 78 -5.34 7.09 16.75
C VAL A 78 -6.48 6.38 17.45
N ASP A 79 -6.13 5.58 18.44
CA ASP A 79 -7.07 4.98 19.35
C ASP A 79 -7.48 6.01 20.41
N ILE A 80 -8.75 6.35 20.44
CA ILE A 80 -9.32 7.26 21.42
C ILE A 80 -9.65 6.50 22.69
N ARG A 81 -9.00 6.89 23.77
CA ARG A 81 -9.15 6.26 25.10
C ARG A 81 -9.54 7.30 26.14
N PRO A 82 -10.32 6.95 27.17
CA PRO A 82 -10.65 7.85 28.24
C PRO A 82 -9.41 8.11 29.12
N GLN A 83 -9.31 9.31 29.67
CA GLN A 83 -8.24 9.71 30.61
C GLN A 83 -8.70 9.70 32.07
N VAL A 84 -10.01 9.63 32.28
CA VAL A 84 -10.63 9.58 33.60
C VAL A 84 -11.64 8.43 33.68
N SER A 85 -11.89 7.94 34.89
CA SER A 85 -12.95 6.96 35.15
C SER A 85 -14.28 7.69 35.26
N SER A 86 -15.20 7.41 34.38
CA SER A 86 -16.53 8.04 34.38
C SER A 86 -17.52 7.23 33.54
N VAL A 87 -18.79 7.63 33.52
CA VAL A 87 -19.85 7.06 32.71
C VAL A 87 -20.02 7.87 31.44
N ILE A 88 -20.16 7.21 30.30
CA ILE A 88 -20.51 7.88 29.02
C ILE A 88 -21.97 8.36 29.11
N THR A 89 -22.17 9.67 28.98
CA THR A 89 -23.52 10.26 28.93
C THR A 89 -24.04 10.35 27.50
N GLN A 90 -23.15 10.63 26.54
CA GLN A 90 -23.54 10.79 25.14
C GLN A 90 -22.44 10.35 24.19
N VAL A 91 -22.84 9.69 23.11
CA VAL A 91 -22.02 9.39 21.94
C VAL A 91 -22.45 10.36 20.83
N ALA A 92 -21.55 11.26 20.42
CA ALA A 92 -21.86 12.37 19.49
C ALA A 92 -21.55 12.04 18.03
N ILE A 93 -21.05 10.83 17.75
CA ILE A 93 -20.65 10.37 16.42
C ILE A 93 -21.32 9.04 16.06
N ARG A 94 -21.25 8.71 14.77
CA ARG A 94 -21.69 7.41 14.24
C ARG A 94 -20.50 6.64 13.69
N GLU A 95 -20.60 5.33 13.66
CA GLU A 95 -19.61 4.48 13.02
C GLU A 95 -19.45 4.83 11.53
N GLY A 96 -18.22 4.83 11.06
CA GLY A 96 -17.90 5.20 9.68
C GLY A 96 -17.99 6.69 9.35
N GLN A 97 -18.38 7.56 10.29
CA GLN A 97 -18.50 8.99 10.08
C GLN A 97 -17.12 9.66 9.94
N PHE A 98 -17.01 10.64 9.03
CA PHE A 98 -15.88 11.55 9.00
C PHE A 98 -15.93 12.55 10.14
N VAL A 99 -14.82 12.68 10.87
CA VAL A 99 -14.65 13.61 11.97
C VAL A 99 -13.52 14.59 11.68
N LYS A 100 -13.68 15.83 12.14
CA LYS A 100 -12.66 16.88 12.06
C LYS A 100 -11.83 16.90 13.34
N ALA A 101 -10.60 17.41 13.27
CA ALA A 101 -9.81 17.68 14.47
C ALA A 101 -10.60 18.63 15.41
N GLY A 102 -10.62 18.30 16.71
CA GLY A 102 -11.38 19.04 17.73
C GLY A 102 -12.88 18.73 17.79
N GLN A 103 -13.42 17.89 16.89
CA GLN A 103 -14.83 17.51 16.92
C GLN A 103 -15.12 16.64 18.15
N LEU A 104 -16.23 16.93 18.84
CA LEU A 104 -16.69 16.16 19.98
C LEU A 104 -17.08 14.74 19.54
N LEU A 105 -16.56 13.74 20.24
CA LEU A 105 -16.83 12.33 19.99
C LEU A 105 -17.69 11.72 21.11
N PHE A 106 -17.30 11.92 22.35
CA PHE A 106 -18.00 11.39 23.52
C PHE A 106 -18.07 12.45 24.62
N THR A 107 -19.12 12.41 25.40
CA THR A 107 -19.29 13.19 26.63
C THR A 107 -19.38 12.22 27.79
N LEU A 108 -18.58 12.47 28.83
CA LEU A 108 -18.62 11.73 30.08
C LEU A 108 -19.43 12.50 31.12
N ASP A 109 -19.81 11.84 32.19
CA ASP A 109 -20.45 12.50 33.36
C ASP A 109 -19.45 13.41 34.06
N SER A 110 -19.68 14.72 34.00
CA SER A 110 -18.82 15.76 34.52
C SER A 110 -19.25 16.35 35.89
N ARG A 111 -20.37 15.85 36.45
CA ARG A 111 -20.99 16.46 37.64
C ARG A 111 -20.03 16.55 38.83
N THR A 112 -19.21 15.52 39.07
CA THR A 112 -18.23 15.49 40.14
C THR A 112 -17.09 16.48 39.90
N ASP A 113 -16.66 16.61 38.66
CA ASP A 113 -15.55 17.48 38.27
C ASP A 113 -15.99 18.95 38.25
N GLU A 114 -17.22 19.22 37.80
CA GLU A 114 -17.85 20.54 37.90
C GLU A 114 -18.00 21.00 39.37
N ALA A 115 -18.44 20.10 40.24
CA ALA A 115 -18.52 20.40 41.68
C ALA A 115 -17.12 20.66 42.30
N SER A 116 -16.09 19.93 41.87
CA SER A 116 -14.73 20.14 42.27
C SER A 116 -14.17 21.49 41.82
N LEU A 117 -14.44 21.86 40.56
CA LEU A 117 -14.10 23.17 40.02
C LEU A 117 -14.82 24.31 40.76
N ALA A 118 -16.12 24.15 41.07
CA ALA A 118 -16.90 25.12 41.85
C ALA A 118 -16.30 25.31 43.26
N ARG A 119 -15.88 24.22 43.92
CA ARG A 119 -15.22 24.26 45.21
C ARG A 119 -13.90 25.03 45.16
N ALA A 120 -13.06 24.76 44.13
CA ALA A 120 -11.80 25.46 43.94
C ALA A 120 -11.99 26.97 43.71
N ARG A 121 -13.04 27.34 42.92
CA ARG A 121 -13.41 28.75 42.72
C ARG A 121 -13.88 29.45 44.01
N ALA A 122 -14.65 28.76 44.83
CA ALA A 122 -15.10 29.29 46.11
C ALA A 122 -13.90 29.50 47.07
N GLN A 123 -12.92 28.60 47.07
CA GLN A 123 -11.70 28.77 47.85
C GLN A 123 -10.88 29.99 47.37
N LEU A 124 -10.72 30.19 46.08
CA LEU A 124 -10.07 31.39 45.53
C LEU A 124 -10.77 32.67 45.99
N ALA A 125 -12.10 32.74 45.92
CA ALA A 125 -12.86 33.89 46.36
C ALA A 125 -12.63 34.21 47.86
N LYS A 126 -12.55 33.16 48.70
CA LYS A 126 -12.20 33.31 50.11
C LYS A 126 -10.79 33.89 50.30
N ASP A 127 -9.79 33.36 49.58
CA ASP A 127 -8.39 33.78 49.70
C ASP A 127 -8.16 35.19 49.15
N GLU A 128 -8.87 35.57 48.08
CA GLU A 128 -8.87 36.95 47.53
C GLU A 128 -9.50 37.94 48.51
N ALA A 129 -10.57 37.56 49.23
CA ALA A 129 -11.15 38.38 50.30
C ALA A 129 -10.17 38.55 51.47
N GLY A 130 -9.46 37.46 51.84
CA GLY A 130 -8.41 37.51 52.88
C GLY A 130 -7.24 38.42 52.49
N LEU A 131 -6.79 38.33 51.23
CA LEU A 131 -5.74 39.21 50.70
C LEU A 131 -6.17 40.68 50.75
N ALA A 132 -7.41 40.99 50.29
CA ALA A 132 -7.93 42.34 50.33
C ALA A 132 -8.02 42.89 51.75
N ASP A 133 -8.34 42.05 52.75
CA ASP A 133 -8.34 42.45 54.16
C ASP A 133 -6.93 42.72 54.66
N ALA A 134 -5.98 41.84 54.44
CA ALA A 134 -4.57 42.00 54.78
C ALA A 134 -3.97 43.27 54.15
N GLN A 135 -4.29 43.59 52.91
CA GLN A 135 -3.87 44.81 52.22
C GLN A 135 -4.42 46.06 52.90
N ARG A 136 -5.72 46.05 53.26
CA ARG A 136 -6.33 47.16 54.03
C ARG A 136 -5.68 47.34 55.37
N GLN A 137 -5.35 46.26 56.11
CA GLN A 137 -4.65 46.31 57.39
C GLN A 137 -3.25 46.90 57.25
N LEU A 138 -2.49 46.45 56.23
CA LEU A 138 -1.17 46.98 55.92
C LEU A 138 -1.22 48.49 55.61
N SER A 139 -2.19 48.95 54.79
CA SER A 139 -2.39 50.37 54.46
C SER A 139 -2.60 51.19 55.73
N ARG A 140 -3.52 50.76 56.62
CA ARG A 140 -3.75 51.43 57.95
C ARG A 140 -2.52 51.42 58.78
N SER A 141 -1.77 50.33 58.86
CA SER A 141 -0.53 50.26 59.64
C SER A 141 0.55 51.23 59.14
N LYS A 142 0.69 51.38 57.80
CA LYS A 142 1.60 52.35 57.21
C LYS A 142 1.22 53.80 57.56
N GLU A 143 -0.08 54.12 57.55
CA GLU A 143 -0.59 55.45 57.98
C GLU A 143 -0.33 55.73 59.45
N LEU A 144 -0.53 54.73 60.36
CA LEU A 144 -0.24 54.87 61.79
C LEU A 144 1.25 54.97 62.08
N LEU A 145 2.11 54.27 61.34
CA LEU A 145 3.55 54.40 61.42
C LEU A 145 4.02 55.82 61.06
N ALA A 146 3.47 56.40 60.00
CA ALA A 146 3.77 57.77 59.55
C ALA A 146 3.42 58.80 60.64
N GLN A 147 2.47 58.46 61.56
CA GLN A 147 2.08 59.25 62.68
C GLN A 147 2.82 58.85 63.98
N ASN A 148 3.78 57.89 63.91
CA ASN A 148 4.55 57.35 65.06
C ASN A 148 3.71 56.65 66.16
N PHE A 149 2.50 56.11 65.78
CA PHE A 149 1.65 55.39 66.76
C PHE A 149 1.99 53.89 66.83
N ILE A 150 2.68 53.32 65.86
CA ILE A 150 3.10 51.90 65.89
C ILE A 150 4.57 51.77 65.53
N SER A 151 5.14 50.58 65.80
CA SER A 151 6.53 50.25 65.44
C SER A 151 6.68 49.74 63.99
N GLN A 152 7.87 49.84 63.39
CA GLN A 152 8.19 49.26 62.08
C GLN A 152 7.95 47.75 62.11
N VAL A 153 8.25 47.06 63.17
CA VAL A 153 8.01 45.60 63.31
C VAL A 153 6.56 45.21 63.12
N ALA A 154 5.60 46.08 63.56
CA ALA A 154 4.18 45.82 63.32
C ALA A 154 3.79 45.96 61.85
N VAL A 155 4.40 46.90 61.11
CA VAL A 155 4.17 47.04 59.62
C VAL A 155 4.79 45.85 58.87
N ASP A 156 5.99 45.41 59.26
CA ASP A 156 6.66 44.26 58.63
C ASP A 156 5.86 42.97 58.86
N GLY A 157 5.25 42.80 60.01
CA GLY A 157 4.33 41.70 60.32
C GLY A 157 3.09 41.72 59.42
N ASN A 158 2.47 42.89 59.17
CA ASN A 158 1.34 43.04 58.28
C ASN A 158 1.76 42.85 56.75
N GLN A 159 2.99 43.23 56.38
CA GLN A 159 3.53 42.95 55.05
C GLN A 159 3.67 41.45 54.86
N THR A 160 4.24 40.71 55.81
CA THR A 160 4.35 39.27 55.79
C THR A 160 2.98 38.60 55.68
N LEU A 161 1.94 39.13 56.31
CA LEU A 161 0.58 38.63 56.19
C LEU A 161 0.06 38.82 54.75
N VAL A 162 0.28 39.98 54.12
CA VAL A 162 -0.09 40.23 52.74
C VAL A 162 0.62 39.23 51.80
N ASP A 163 1.93 39.02 51.98
CA ASP A 163 2.72 38.12 51.18
C ASP A 163 2.23 36.65 51.33
N THR A 164 1.84 36.27 52.55
CA THR A 164 1.24 34.96 52.82
C THR A 164 -0.11 34.78 52.11
N GLN A 165 -1.00 35.78 52.22
CA GLN A 165 -2.31 35.73 51.56
C GLN A 165 -2.18 35.78 50.02
N GLN A 166 -1.20 36.54 49.52
CA GLN A 166 -0.89 36.57 48.10
C GLN A 166 -0.48 35.17 47.62
N SER A 167 0.37 34.49 48.37
CA SER A 167 0.79 33.11 48.06
C SER A 167 -0.37 32.13 48.09
N ALA A 168 -1.33 32.29 49.01
CA ALA A 168 -2.56 31.49 49.07
C ALA A 168 -3.43 31.68 47.82
N VAL A 169 -3.60 32.93 47.35
CA VAL A 169 -4.32 33.23 46.10
C VAL A 169 -3.65 32.55 44.91
N VAL A 170 -2.32 32.59 44.81
CA VAL A 170 -1.58 31.90 43.74
C VAL A 170 -1.82 30.38 43.77
N ALA A 171 -1.78 29.79 44.97
CA ALA A 171 -2.04 28.36 45.18
C ALA A 171 -3.49 28.00 44.78
N SER A 172 -4.49 28.80 45.14
CA SER A 172 -5.90 28.56 44.75
C SER A 172 -6.16 28.71 43.27
N ARG A 173 -5.46 29.63 42.58
CA ARG A 173 -5.51 29.73 41.12
C ARG A 173 -4.94 28.51 40.45
N ALA A 174 -3.83 27.97 40.95
CA ALA A 174 -3.25 26.72 40.47
C ALA A 174 -4.23 25.53 40.66
N ALA A 175 -4.93 25.48 41.82
CA ALA A 175 -5.94 24.46 42.08
C ALA A 175 -7.13 24.54 41.12
N ILE A 176 -7.57 25.74 40.69
CA ILE A 176 -8.59 25.94 39.67
C ILE A 176 -8.07 25.38 38.32
N GLY A 177 -6.83 25.71 37.93
CA GLY A 177 -6.23 25.21 36.72
C GLY A 177 -6.23 23.68 36.68
N SER A 178 -5.84 23.04 37.75
CA SER A 178 -5.87 21.57 37.86
C SER A 178 -7.29 21.00 37.73
N ALA A 179 -8.29 21.58 38.41
CA ALA A 179 -9.68 21.15 38.32
C ALA A 179 -10.26 21.35 36.90
N GLN A 180 -9.86 22.42 36.20
CA GLN A 180 -10.26 22.67 34.80
C GLN A 180 -9.69 21.62 33.85
N VAL A 181 -8.43 21.20 34.02
CA VAL A 181 -7.81 20.14 33.23
C VAL A 181 -8.58 18.82 33.40
N VAL A 182 -8.88 18.44 34.65
CA VAL A 182 -9.66 17.21 34.91
C VAL A 182 -11.05 17.30 34.25
N LEU A 183 -11.74 18.42 34.39
CA LEU A 183 -13.05 18.64 33.73
C LEU A 183 -12.95 18.56 32.21
N SER A 184 -11.84 18.99 31.60
CA SER A 184 -11.67 18.93 30.17
C SER A 184 -11.66 17.49 29.63
N TYR A 185 -11.25 16.52 30.42
CA TYR A 185 -11.22 15.10 30.07
C TYR A 185 -12.62 14.47 29.96
N SER A 186 -13.64 15.14 30.51
CA SER A 186 -15.04 14.71 30.33
C SER A 186 -15.55 14.91 28.91
N ARG A 187 -14.89 15.73 28.09
CA ARG A 187 -15.22 15.98 26.69
C ARG A 187 -14.14 15.39 25.79
N ILE A 188 -14.42 14.22 25.25
CA ILE A 188 -13.46 13.51 24.41
C ILE A 188 -13.64 14.01 22.98
N VAL A 189 -12.57 14.61 22.42
CA VAL A 189 -12.55 15.19 21.07
C VAL A 189 -11.55 14.43 20.18
N ALA A 190 -11.76 14.51 18.88
CA ALA A 190 -10.86 13.92 17.88
C ALA A 190 -9.53 14.72 17.83
N PRO A 191 -8.37 14.07 18.00
CA PRO A 191 -7.06 14.75 17.94
C PRO A 191 -6.67 15.10 16.49
N ALA A 192 -7.19 14.37 15.52
CA ALA A 192 -6.94 14.56 14.09
C ALA A 192 -8.21 14.31 13.28
N ALA A 193 -8.23 14.84 12.06
CA ALA A 193 -9.28 14.54 11.11
C ALA A 193 -9.13 13.11 10.56
N GLY A 194 -10.24 12.40 10.40
CA GLY A 194 -10.23 11.03 9.89
C GLY A 194 -11.63 10.40 9.90
N ARG A 195 -11.69 9.13 9.62
CA ARG A 195 -12.92 8.34 9.66
C ARG A 195 -12.98 7.56 10.97
N ALA A 196 -14.10 7.65 11.67
CA ALA A 196 -14.35 6.86 12.87
C ALA A 196 -14.56 5.38 12.51
N GLY A 197 -13.88 4.50 13.21
CA GLY A 197 -14.08 3.05 13.12
C GLY A 197 -15.31 2.59 13.87
N ALA A 198 -15.34 1.31 14.26
CA ALA A 198 -16.37 0.74 15.11
C ALA A 198 -16.36 1.42 16.50
N ILE A 199 -17.52 1.66 17.07
CA ILE A 199 -17.71 2.24 18.38
C ILE A 199 -17.93 1.10 19.38
N ASN A 200 -16.99 0.92 20.30
CA ASN A 200 -17.02 -0.21 21.24
C ASN A 200 -17.80 0.06 22.53
N VAL A 201 -18.47 1.21 22.63
CA VAL A 201 -19.13 1.68 23.86
C VAL A 201 -20.45 2.37 23.57
N PHE A 202 -21.34 2.35 24.56
CA PHE A 202 -22.67 2.97 24.47
C PHE A 202 -22.87 3.95 25.62
N ALA A 203 -23.86 4.84 25.49
CA ALA A 203 -24.29 5.68 26.59
C ALA A 203 -24.71 4.81 27.80
N GLY A 204 -24.25 5.18 29.00
CA GLY A 204 -24.40 4.38 30.22
C GLY A 204 -23.24 3.45 30.53
N THR A 205 -22.30 3.24 29.61
CA THR A 205 -21.11 2.40 29.87
C THR A 205 -20.12 3.15 30.78
N THR A 206 -19.61 2.48 31.80
CA THR A 206 -18.50 2.97 32.62
C THR A 206 -17.18 2.70 31.92
N VAL A 207 -16.36 3.73 31.80
CA VAL A 207 -15.03 3.66 31.16
C VAL A 207 -13.94 4.03 32.15
N GLN A 208 -12.71 3.52 31.91
CA GLN A 208 -11.56 3.72 32.78
C GLN A 208 -10.30 4.01 31.97
N PRO A 209 -9.34 4.79 32.52
CA PRO A 209 -8.04 5.01 31.89
C PRO A 209 -7.33 3.68 31.60
N GLY A 210 -6.72 3.56 30.42
CA GLY A 210 -6.03 2.32 30.01
C GLY A 210 -6.94 1.18 29.56
N GLY A 211 -8.26 1.36 29.62
CA GLY A 211 -9.24 0.38 29.12
C GLY A 211 -9.26 0.28 27.59
N THR A 212 -10.26 -0.44 27.06
CA THR A 212 -10.48 -0.59 25.63
C THR A 212 -10.65 0.76 24.92
N ALA A 213 -10.12 0.89 23.72
CA ALA A 213 -10.36 2.07 22.91
C ALA A 213 -11.86 2.26 22.64
N LEU A 214 -12.35 3.48 22.82
CA LEU A 214 -13.74 3.85 22.57
C LEU A 214 -14.07 3.79 21.09
N VAL A 215 -13.15 4.33 20.29
CA VAL A 215 -13.19 4.36 18.83
C VAL A 215 -11.77 4.58 18.31
N THR A 216 -11.46 4.05 17.13
CA THR A 216 -10.22 4.37 16.42
C THR A 216 -10.55 5.38 15.32
N VAL A 217 -9.84 6.50 15.28
CA VAL A 217 -9.95 7.49 14.20
C VAL A 217 -8.80 7.28 13.24
N THR A 218 -9.11 6.93 12.00
CA THR A 218 -8.15 6.58 10.97
C THR A 218 -8.17 7.61 9.84
N GLN A 219 -7.02 8.14 9.49
CA GLN A 219 -6.86 9.02 8.35
C GLN A 219 -6.87 8.19 7.06
N ILE A 220 -7.86 8.45 6.20
CA ILE A 220 -8.04 7.75 4.93
C ILE A 220 -7.49 8.55 3.76
N ASP A 221 -7.50 9.87 3.82
CA ASP A 221 -6.95 10.77 2.81
C ASP A 221 -6.04 11.83 3.47
N PRO A 222 -4.77 11.95 3.02
CA PRO A 222 -4.03 11.01 2.17
C PRO A 222 -3.75 9.67 2.87
N ILE A 223 -3.53 8.61 2.05
CA ILE A 223 -3.28 7.25 2.54
C ILE A 223 -1.86 6.80 2.21
N GLY A 224 -1.34 5.86 2.96
CA GLY A 224 -0.03 5.23 2.75
C GLY A 224 -0.13 3.87 2.09
N VAL A 225 0.90 3.48 1.35
CA VAL A 225 1.12 2.09 0.95
C VAL A 225 2.51 1.70 1.41
N ALA A 226 2.59 0.64 2.19
CA ALA A 226 3.84 0.05 2.66
C ALA A 226 4.19 -1.16 1.79
N PHE A 227 5.41 -1.23 1.30
CA PHE A 227 5.93 -2.32 0.49
C PHE A 227 7.40 -2.55 0.78
N SER A 228 7.92 -3.72 0.40
CA SER A 228 9.31 -4.10 0.65
C SER A 228 10.10 -4.12 -0.64
N VAL A 229 11.31 -3.56 -0.61
CA VAL A 229 12.23 -3.50 -1.75
C VAL A 229 13.50 -4.28 -1.41
N PRO A 230 14.02 -5.13 -2.30
CA PRO A 230 15.27 -5.83 -2.08
C PRO A 230 16.44 -4.88 -1.84
N GLN A 231 17.37 -5.23 -0.93
CA GLN A 231 18.53 -4.41 -0.55
C GLN A 231 19.40 -4.01 -1.76
N ARG A 232 19.51 -4.86 -2.77
CA ARG A 232 20.29 -4.56 -3.99
C ARG A 232 19.80 -3.30 -4.71
N ASN A 233 18.52 -2.94 -4.58
CA ASN A 233 17.91 -1.78 -5.23
C ASN A 233 17.86 -0.55 -4.31
N LEU A 234 18.36 -0.65 -3.07
CA LEU A 234 18.27 0.43 -2.06
C LEU A 234 18.91 1.73 -2.53
N ASN A 235 20.10 1.65 -3.16
CA ASN A 235 20.79 2.85 -3.64
C ASN A 235 20.00 3.60 -4.70
N ASP A 236 19.28 2.89 -5.57
CA ASP A 236 18.46 3.47 -6.62
C ASP A 236 17.23 4.16 -6.00
N VAL A 237 16.57 3.51 -5.05
CA VAL A 237 15.44 4.07 -4.30
C VAL A 237 15.86 5.31 -3.52
N LEU A 238 17.01 5.31 -2.87
CA LEU A 238 17.53 6.47 -2.14
C LEU A 238 17.87 7.63 -3.07
N ARG A 239 18.43 7.37 -4.25
CA ARG A 239 18.66 8.41 -5.28
C ARG A 239 17.34 9.02 -5.73
N THR A 240 16.36 8.20 -6.03
CA THR A 240 15.01 8.62 -6.44
C THR A 240 14.35 9.46 -5.35
N MET A 241 14.49 9.08 -4.08
CA MET A 241 13.96 9.85 -2.96
C MET A 241 14.61 11.24 -2.84
N ARG A 242 15.95 11.33 -3.01
CA ARG A 242 16.68 12.60 -2.98
C ARG A 242 16.33 13.51 -4.17
N ALA A 243 15.97 12.95 -5.30
CA ALA A 243 15.53 13.68 -6.50
C ALA A 243 14.09 14.23 -6.41
N GLY A 244 13.43 14.15 -5.25
CA GLY A 244 12.09 14.70 -5.03
C GLY A 244 10.97 13.66 -4.88
N GLY A 245 11.33 12.40 -4.65
CA GLY A 245 10.39 11.30 -4.45
C GLY A 245 9.87 10.75 -5.79
N GLY A 246 10.29 9.55 -6.13
CA GLY A 246 9.88 8.87 -7.36
C GLY A 246 8.38 8.65 -7.45
N SER A 247 7.88 8.57 -8.66
CA SER A 247 6.51 8.18 -8.94
C SER A 247 6.29 6.72 -8.55
N VAL A 248 5.26 6.49 -7.77
CA VAL A 248 4.81 5.15 -7.37
C VAL A 248 3.41 4.95 -7.90
N SER A 249 3.20 3.94 -8.72
CA SER A 249 1.88 3.55 -9.17
C SER A 249 1.42 2.30 -8.44
N VAL A 250 0.12 2.24 -8.17
CA VAL A 250 -0.53 1.13 -7.46
C VAL A 250 -1.66 0.60 -8.31
N ALA A 251 -1.67 -0.70 -8.54
CA ALA A 251 -2.78 -1.40 -9.17
C ALA A 251 -3.55 -2.20 -8.12
N LEU A 252 -4.88 -2.06 -8.10
CA LEU A 252 -5.76 -2.89 -7.29
C LEU A 252 -6.15 -4.14 -8.09
N PRO A 253 -6.26 -5.32 -7.45
CA PRO A 253 -6.55 -6.59 -8.14
C PRO A 253 -7.86 -6.56 -8.95
N ASP A 254 -8.87 -5.83 -8.49
CA ASP A 254 -10.23 -5.85 -9.02
C ASP A 254 -10.64 -4.58 -9.79
N GLN A 255 -9.77 -3.59 -9.90
CA GLN A 255 -10.13 -2.30 -10.49
C GLN A 255 -9.29 -1.98 -11.72
N ARG A 256 -9.97 -1.64 -12.81
CA ARG A 256 -9.36 -1.03 -14.00
C ARG A 256 -8.97 0.40 -13.64
N GLY A 257 -7.72 0.61 -13.31
CA GLY A 257 -7.15 1.92 -12.99
C GLY A 257 -6.21 1.83 -11.80
N GLY A 258 -5.11 2.56 -11.87
CA GLY A 258 -4.12 2.68 -10.80
C GLY A 258 -4.21 4.04 -10.13
N ALA A 259 -3.77 4.13 -8.89
CA ALA A 259 -3.48 5.40 -8.24
C ALA A 259 -1.99 5.71 -8.38
N VAL A 260 -1.67 6.98 -8.59
CA VAL A 260 -0.28 7.45 -8.63
C VAL A 260 0.00 8.24 -7.36
N GLY A 261 1.08 7.89 -6.71
CA GLY A 261 1.56 8.54 -5.50
C GLY A 261 3.04 8.87 -5.57
N ARG A 262 3.58 9.27 -4.45
CA ARG A 262 4.99 9.62 -4.30
C ARG A 262 5.63 8.85 -3.17
N LEU A 263 6.90 8.51 -3.34
CA LEU A 263 7.71 7.93 -2.30
C LEU A 263 7.80 8.89 -1.11
N LEU A 264 7.44 8.41 0.08
CA LEU A 264 7.41 9.21 1.30
C LEU A 264 8.57 8.88 2.25
N PHE A 265 8.87 7.59 2.40
CA PHE A 265 9.80 7.12 3.41
C PHE A 265 10.48 5.83 2.99
N VAL A 266 11.75 5.71 3.29
CA VAL A 266 12.56 4.49 3.17
C VAL A 266 13.12 4.20 4.55
N ASP A 267 12.94 2.98 5.03
CA ASP A 267 13.43 2.58 6.34
C ASP A 267 14.96 2.61 6.39
N ASN A 268 15.51 2.89 7.56
CA ASN A 268 16.95 2.91 7.82
C ASN A 268 17.51 1.54 8.22
N VAL A 269 16.64 0.52 8.31
CA VAL A 269 17.01 -0.84 8.70
C VAL A 269 16.62 -1.80 7.57
N VAL A 270 17.56 -2.71 7.25
CA VAL A 270 17.30 -3.86 6.39
C VAL A 270 16.82 -5.01 7.26
N ASP A 271 15.73 -5.63 6.91
CA ASP A 271 15.27 -6.87 7.55
C ASP A 271 16.23 -8.00 7.19
N PRO A 272 16.99 -8.56 8.16
CA PRO A 272 18.00 -9.58 7.90
C PRO A 272 17.40 -10.92 7.44
N ASN A 273 16.13 -11.20 7.74
CA ASN A 273 15.49 -12.46 7.37
C ASN A 273 15.06 -12.46 5.90
N SER A 274 14.62 -11.33 5.38
CA SER A 274 14.13 -11.21 4.01
C SER A 274 15.11 -10.50 3.07
N GLY A 275 16.15 -9.84 3.60
CA GLY A 275 17.07 -9.00 2.80
C GLY A 275 16.37 -7.83 2.14
N THR A 276 15.28 -7.33 2.72
CA THR A 276 14.48 -6.24 2.16
C THR A 276 14.45 -5.01 3.07
N VAL A 277 14.17 -3.86 2.48
CA VAL A 277 13.94 -2.59 3.18
C VAL A 277 12.49 -2.19 3.01
N ARG A 278 11.87 -1.77 4.11
CA ARG A 278 10.50 -1.27 4.09
C ARG A 278 10.45 0.14 3.52
N VAL A 279 9.51 0.34 2.63
CA VAL A 279 9.30 1.61 1.93
C VAL A 279 7.84 2.01 2.08
N LYS A 280 7.57 3.31 2.23
CA LYS A 280 6.21 3.84 2.26
C LYS A 280 6.05 4.90 1.17
N ALA A 281 4.94 4.83 0.47
CA ALA A 281 4.52 5.84 -0.50
C ALA A 281 3.18 6.45 -0.05
N ARG A 282 2.98 7.72 -0.40
CA ARG A 282 1.77 8.49 -0.10
C ARG A 282 0.94 8.63 -1.35
N PHE A 283 -0.36 8.46 -1.21
CA PHE A 283 -1.36 8.57 -2.27
C PHE A 283 -2.49 9.50 -1.83
N ASP A 284 -2.99 10.30 -2.74
CA ASP A 284 -4.26 11.00 -2.56
C ASP A 284 -5.40 10.00 -2.75
N ASN A 285 -6.35 9.99 -1.83
CA ASN A 285 -7.41 8.97 -1.80
C ASN A 285 -8.81 9.59 -1.61
N ARG A 286 -9.08 10.70 -2.28
CA ARG A 286 -10.36 11.42 -2.17
C ARG A 286 -11.56 10.56 -2.57
N GLU A 287 -11.36 9.61 -3.47
CA GLU A 287 -12.39 8.69 -3.95
C GLU A 287 -12.50 7.42 -3.09
N GLU A 288 -11.75 7.33 -2.01
CA GLU A 288 -11.72 6.20 -1.06
C GLU A 288 -11.49 4.83 -1.74
N ARG A 289 -10.73 4.80 -2.85
CA ARG A 289 -10.44 3.55 -3.57
C ARG A 289 -9.46 2.66 -2.81
N LEU A 290 -8.51 3.27 -2.11
CA LEU A 290 -7.52 2.58 -1.31
C LEU A 290 -8.06 2.44 0.12
N TRP A 291 -8.18 1.21 0.59
CA TRP A 291 -8.69 0.91 1.92
C TRP A 291 -7.60 0.32 2.80
N PRO A 292 -7.43 0.80 4.05
CA PRO A 292 -6.44 0.24 4.97
C PRO A 292 -6.58 -1.26 5.12
N GLY A 293 -5.45 -1.99 5.02
CA GLY A 293 -5.41 -3.45 5.05
C GLY A 293 -5.52 -4.14 3.69
N ALA A 294 -5.89 -3.43 2.61
CA ALA A 294 -5.93 -4.00 1.27
C ALA A 294 -4.53 -4.30 0.73
N PHE A 295 -4.39 -5.39 -0.02
CA PHE A 295 -3.18 -5.72 -0.76
C PHE A 295 -3.23 -5.10 -2.15
N VAL A 296 -2.09 -4.60 -2.60
CA VAL A 296 -1.96 -3.90 -3.86
C VAL A 296 -0.64 -4.25 -4.54
N THR A 297 -0.62 -4.23 -5.86
CA THR A 297 0.63 -4.32 -6.62
C THR A 297 1.20 -2.91 -6.80
N VAL A 298 2.42 -2.71 -6.33
CA VAL A 298 3.15 -1.44 -6.37
C VAL A 298 4.19 -1.50 -7.47
N GLN A 299 4.25 -0.48 -8.30
CA GLN A 299 5.30 -0.26 -9.28
C GLN A 299 6.01 1.06 -8.95
N LEU A 300 7.26 0.97 -8.55
CA LEU A 300 8.12 2.12 -8.23
C LEU A 300 9.07 2.37 -9.38
N ALA A 301 9.00 3.53 -10.00
CA ALA A 301 10.01 3.99 -10.96
C ALA A 301 11.28 4.40 -10.20
N VAL A 302 12.38 3.65 -10.40
CA VAL A 302 13.66 3.88 -9.68
C VAL A 302 14.70 4.55 -10.52
N ASN A 303 14.63 4.42 -11.84
CA ASN A 303 15.57 5.05 -12.77
C ASN A 303 14.92 5.18 -14.14
N THR A 304 15.39 6.15 -14.93
CA THR A 304 15.03 6.26 -16.34
C THR A 304 16.29 6.08 -17.16
N LEU A 305 16.34 5.02 -17.95
CA LEU A 305 17.40 4.79 -18.93
C LEU A 305 17.14 5.69 -20.12
N LYS A 306 17.87 6.79 -20.19
CA LYS A 306 17.76 7.74 -21.31
C LYS A 306 18.39 7.15 -22.56
N ASP A 307 17.78 7.47 -23.71
CA ASP A 307 18.30 7.08 -25.03
C ASP A 307 18.54 5.58 -25.20
N ALA A 308 17.78 4.73 -24.49
CA ALA A 308 17.98 3.30 -24.48
C ALA A 308 17.54 2.65 -25.82
N THR A 309 18.33 1.69 -26.29
CA THR A 309 17.96 0.89 -27.46
C THR A 309 16.99 -0.21 -27.04
N VAL A 310 15.77 -0.12 -27.52
CA VAL A 310 14.67 -1.02 -27.16
C VAL A 310 14.35 -1.94 -28.34
N VAL A 311 14.24 -3.22 -28.03
CA VAL A 311 13.79 -4.27 -28.96
C VAL A 311 12.67 -5.09 -28.29
N PRO A 312 11.75 -5.69 -29.03
CA PRO A 312 10.81 -6.64 -28.43
C PRO A 312 11.56 -7.78 -27.74
N GLN A 313 11.15 -8.16 -26.55
CA GLN A 313 11.80 -9.23 -25.77
C GLN A 313 11.86 -10.56 -26.53
N ALA A 314 10.87 -10.81 -27.40
CA ALA A 314 10.82 -11.97 -28.28
C ALA A 314 11.99 -12.04 -29.27
N THR A 315 12.72 -10.96 -29.56
CA THR A 315 13.90 -10.96 -30.46
C THR A 315 15.15 -11.46 -29.77
N VAL A 316 15.20 -11.47 -28.44
CA VAL A 316 16.35 -11.91 -27.65
C VAL A 316 16.32 -13.42 -27.50
N ILE A 317 17.44 -14.06 -27.83
CA ILE A 317 17.62 -15.51 -27.73
C ILE A 317 18.71 -15.79 -26.69
N GLN A 318 18.40 -16.63 -25.74
CA GLN A 318 19.39 -17.11 -24.78
C GLN A 318 20.20 -18.25 -25.39
N GLY A 319 21.46 -17.98 -25.66
CA GLY A 319 22.41 -18.97 -26.17
C GLY A 319 23.38 -19.46 -25.08
N PRO A 320 24.18 -20.49 -25.39
CA PRO A 320 25.15 -21.04 -24.42
C PRO A 320 26.24 -20.06 -23.96
N ARG A 321 26.49 -19.01 -24.75
CA ARG A 321 27.50 -17.97 -24.49
C ARG A 321 26.88 -16.61 -24.08
N GLY A 322 25.60 -16.56 -23.78
CA GLY A 322 24.86 -15.33 -23.43
C GLY A 322 23.72 -15.03 -24.40
N ALA A 323 23.10 -13.87 -24.19
CA ALA A 323 22.00 -13.42 -25.05
C ALA A 323 22.51 -12.99 -26.43
N ILE A 324 21.79 -13.38 -27.49
CA ILE A 324 22.07 -12.98 -28.87
C ILE A 324 20.81 -12.44 -29.55
N VAL A 325 21.02 -11.59 -30.52
CA VAL A 325 19.97 -11.08 -31.42
C VAL A 325 20.42 -11.27 -32.85
N TYR A 326 19.52 -11.63 -33.73
CA TYR A 326 19.79 -11.63 -35.18
C TYR A 326 19.51 -10.26 -35.77
N VAL A 327 20.54 -9.61 -36.29
CA VAL A 327 20.44 -8.33 -37.02
C VAL A 327 20.53 -8.60 -38.54
N ILE A 328 19.70 -7.94 -39.31
CA ILE A 328 19.70 -8.04 -40.78
C ILE A 328 20.59 -6.93 -41.33
N ASP A 329 21.62 -7.32 -42.08
CA ASP A 329 22.56 -6.39 -42.71
C ASP A 329 21.99 -5.75 -43.98
N ALA A 330 22.78 -4.85 -44.61
CA ALA A 330 22.40 -4.20 -45.85
C ALA A 330 22.28 -5.16 -47.06
N GLN A 331 22.89 -6.35 -46.96
CA GLN A 331 22.84 -7.41 -47.96
C GLN A 331 21.74 -8.46 -47.71
N ASN A 332 20.79 -8.15 -46.78
CA ASN A 332 19.74 -9.04 -46.32
C ASN A 332 20.23 -10.40 -45.82
N LYS A 333 21.34 -10.39 -45.04
CA LYS A 333 21.86 -11.58 -44.37
C LYS A 333 21.66 -11.43 -42.85
N ALA A 334 21.31 -12.52 -42.19
CA ALA A 334 21.18 -12.56 -40.75
C ALA A 334 22.54 -12.70 -40.10
N GLN A 335 22.90 -11.79 -39.24
CA GLN A 335 24.11 -11.83 -38.40
C GLN A 335 23.70 -12.04 -36.93
N ALA A 336 24.24 -13.08 -36.31
CA ALA A 336 24.10 -13.29 -34.87
C ALA A 336 25.03 -12.33 -34.11
N ARG A 337 24.47 -11.41 -33.35
CA ARG A 337 25.23 -10.44 -32.56
C ARG A 337 25.00 -10.70 -31.08
N PRO A 338 26.07 -10.84 -30.29
CA PRO A 338 25.94 -10.93 -28.83
C PRO A 338 25.40 -9.58 -28.29
N VAL A 339 24.47 -9.64 -27.37
CA VAL A 339 23.86 -8.48 -26.71
C VAL A 339 23.82 -8.70 -25.21
N GLU A 340 23.90 -7.63 -24.48
CA GLU A 340 23.64 -7.62 -23.06
C GLU A 340 22.25 -7.04 -22.82
N VAL A 341 21.41 -7.80 -22.11
CA VAL A 341 20.08 -7.32 -21.70
C VAL A 341 20.26 -6.53 -20.42
N VAL A 342 20.17 -5.20 -20.53
CA VAL A 342 20.31 -4.27 -19.41
C VAL A 342 19.05 -4.28 -18.56
N TYR A 343 17.87 -4.31 -19.22
CA TYR A 343 16.58 -4.31 -18.55
C TYR A 343 15.52 -4.96 -19.45
N ALA A 344 14.62 -5.72 -18.88
CA ALA A 344 13.48 -6.31 -19.60
C ALA A 344 12.21 -6.07 -18.79
N ALA A 345 11.19 -5.50 -19.44
CA ALA A 345 9.89 -5.27 -18.85
C ALA A 345 8.77 -5.52 -19.85
N GLY A 346 7.85 -6.38 -19.49
CA GLY A 346 6.70 -6.71 -20.31
C GLY A 346 7.10 -7.28 -21.67
N LEU A 347 6.74 -6.61 -22.75
CA LEU A 347 7.02 -7.04 -24.13
C LEU A 347 8.36 -6.51 -24.68
N ASP A 348 9.04 -5.63 -23.98
CA ASP A 348 10.20 -4.90 -24.44
C ASP A 348 11.45 -5.26 -23.63
N ALA A 349 12.61 -5.25 -24.28
CA ALA A 349 13.92 -5.39 -23.67
C ALA A 349 14.83 -4.24 -24.10
N VAL A 350 15.54 -3.67 -23.13
CA VAL A 350 16.64 -2.73 -23.35
C VAL A 350 17.89 -3.54 -23.53
N VAL A 351 18.52 -3.40 -24.69
CA VAL A 351 19.74 -4.15 -25.04
C VAL A 351 20.88 -3.22 -25.37
N SER A 352 22.10 -3.63 -25.00
CA SER A 352 23.35 -3.06 -25.49
C SER A 352 23.93 -3.94 -26.60
N GLY A 353 24.60 -3.33 -27.62
CA GLY A 353 25.18 -4.05 -28.73
C GLY A 353 24.39 -3.99 -30.04
N VAL A 354 23.19 -3.40 -30.04
CA VAL A 354 22.39 -3.10 -31.23
C VAL A 354 22.28 -1.58 -31.38
N GLN A 355 22.42 -1.09 -32.63
CA GLN A 355 22.26 0.34 -32.90
C GLN A 355 20.79 0.70 -33.13
N PRO A 356 20.35 1.89 -32.72
CA PRO A 356 19.01 2.39 -33.04
C PRO A 356 18.77 2.40 -34.55
N GLY A 357 17.62 1.89 -35.00
CA GLY A 357 17.26 1.80 -36.41
C GLY A 357 17.67 0.50 -37.09
N GLU A 358 18.52 -0.33 -36.52
CA GLU A 358 18.86 -1.65 -37.04
C GLU A 358 17.63 -2.57 -37.08
N ARG A 359 17.59 -3.41 -38.12
CA ARG A 359 16.52 -4.40 -38.33
C ARG A 359 16.85 -5.66 -37.53
N VAL A 360 15.98 -6.02 -36.62
CA VAL A 360 16.13 -7.17 -35.71
C VAL A 360 15.07 -8.21 -36.03
N VAL A 361 15.43 -9.49 -36.10
CA VAL A 361 14.52 -10.57 -36.36
C VAL A 361 13.60 -10.83 -35.17
N LEU A 362 12.29 -10.71 -35.39
CA LEU A 362 11.26 -11.01 -34.41
C LEU A 362 10.83 -12.47 -34.44
N ASP A 363 10.54 -13.00 -35.64
CA ASP A 363 10.06 -14.36 -35.84
C ASP A 363 10.77 -15.03 -37.04
N GLY A 364 10.74 -16.36 -37.11
CA GLY A 364 11.48 -17.16 -38.10
C GLY A 364 12.90 -17.53 -37.67
N ARG A 365 13.31 -17.19 -36.45
CA ARG A 365 14.66 -17.37 -35.92
C ARG A 365 15.11 -18.84 -35.80
N GLN A 366 14.17 -19.78 -35.64
CA GLN A 366 14.48 -21.21 -35.45
C GLN A 366 15.20 -21.83 -36.68
N ASN A 367 15.04 -21.23 -37.87
CA ASN A 367 15.66 -21.69 -39.10
C ASN A 367 16.87 -20.86 -39.53
N LEU A 368 17.28 -19.86 -38.69
CA LEU A 368 18.38 -18.98 -39.02
C LEU A 368 19.73 -19.51 -38.49
N ARG A 369 20.73 -19.35 -39.37
CA ARG A 369 22.16 -19.47 -38.99
C ARG A 369 22.87 -18.18 -39.40
N ALA A 370 23.97 -17.86 -38.77
CA ALA A 370 24.75 -16.70 -39.16
C ALA A 370 25.17 -16.75 -40.64
N GLY A 371 24.93 -15.66 -41.39
CA GLY A 371 25.27 -15.52 -42.78
C GLY A 371 24.20 -16.00 -43.76
N VAL A 372 23.07 -16.53 -43.35
CA VAL A 372 21.97 -16.95 -44.21
C VAL A 372 21.22 -15.74 -44.76
N ALA A 373 20.90 -15.77 -46.07
CA ALA A 373 20.06 -14.76 -46.71
C ALA A 373 18.63 -14.86 -46.17
N VAL A 374 18.05 -13.70 -45.82
CA VAL A 374 16.69 -13.58 -45.30
C VAL A 374 15.76 -12.84 -46.26
N ALA A 375 14.52 -13.31 -46.36
CA ALA A 375 13.45 -12.62 -47.05
C ALA A 375 12.54 -12.00 -45.96
N GLU A 376 12.50 -10.70 -45.91
CA GLU A 376 11.67 -9.98 -44.93
C GLU A 376 10.19 -10.07 -45.33
N ARG A 377 9.39 -10.49 -44.37
CA ARG A 377 7.94 -10.29 -44.40
C ARG A 377 7.62 -9.08 -43.54
N PRO A 378 6.93 -8.04 -44.03
CA PRO A 378 6.52 -6.95 -43.19
C PRO A 378 5.71 -7.48 -42.03
N ALA A 379 5.98 -7.01 -40.82
CA ALA A 379 5.15 -7.30 -39.67
C ALA A 379 3.77 -6.68 -39.95
N SER A 380 2.85 -7.48 -40.51
CA SER A 380 1.45 -7.08 -40.52
C SER A 380 1.05 -6.96 -39.06
N ALA A 381 0.43 -5.85 -38.70
CA ALA A 381 -0.12 -5.62 -37.36
C ALA A 381 -0.93 -6.86 -36.95
N ALA A 382 -0.33 -7.71 -36.14
CA ALA A 382 -0.99 -8.88 -35.57
C ALA A 382 -1.91 -8.37 -34.44
N GLY A 383 -3.13 -7.98 -34.84
CA GLY A 383 -4.09 -7.45 -33.89
C GLY A 383 -5.40 -7.03 -34.52
N ASP A 384 -5.94 -7.79 -35.51
CA ASP A 384 -7.39 -7.78 -35.74
C ASP A 384 -7.77 -8.81 -36.86
N GLY A 385 -7.68 -10.07 -36.57
CA GLY A 385 -7.97 -11.13 -37.56
C GLY A 385 -8.61 -12.36 -36.94
N GLY A 386 -9.48 -12.20 -36.00
CA GLY A 386 -10.17 -13.30 -35.32
C GLY A 386 -11.70 -13.23 -35.30
N ARG A 387 -12.33 -12.44 -36.18
CA ARG A 387 -13.80 -12.45 -36.27
C ARG A 387 -14.25 -12.04 -37.69
N SER A 388 -14.13 -12.93 -38.66
CA SER A 388 -14.93 -12.83 -39.89
C SER A 388 -14.70 -14.06 -40.76
N ARG A 389 -15.32 -15.17 -40.42
CA ARG A 389 -15.67 -16.26 -41.35
C ARG A 389 -16.59 -17.27 -40.64
N ALA A 390 -17.81 -16.83 -40.35
CA ALA A 390 -18.96 -17.72 -40.14
C ALA A 390 -20.22 -16.87 -40.32
N GLY A 391 -20.68 -16.77 -41.60
CA GLY A 391 -21.90 -16.01 -41.86
C GLY A 391 -22.19 -15.79 -43.32
N ALA A 392 -22.01 -16.81 -44.16
CA ALA A 392 -22.52 -16.76 -45.54
C ALA A 392 -22.90 -18.17 -46.01
N ALA A 393 -24.03 -18.67 -45.53
CA ALA A 393 -24.84 -19.71 -46.19
C ALA A 393 -26.09 -19.98 -45.38
N ALA A 394 -27.16 -19.27 -45.65
CA ALA A 394 -28.55 -19.72 -45.56
C ALA A 394 -29.48 -18.50 -45.75
N ALA A 395 -29.62 -18.09 -47.01
CA ALA A 395 -30.81 -17.36 -47.46
C ALA A 395 -31.68 -18.36 -48.22
N GLY A 396 -32.91 -18.56 -47.77
CA GLY A 396 -33.89 -19.26 -48.56
C GLY A 396 -35.00 -19.93 -47.77
N ALA A 397 -36.23 -19.48 -48.02
CA ALA A 397 -37.54 -20.07 -47.72
C ALA A 397 -38.18 -19.55 -46.41
N SER A 398 -39.03 -18.55 -46.51
CA SER A 398 -40.43 -18.56 -46.97
C SER A 398 -41.44 -18.73 -45.84
N ALA A 399 -42.15 -17.62 -45.62
CA ALA A 399 -43.59 -17.43 -45.57
C ALA A 399 -44.49 -18.08 -44.48
N ALA A 400 -45.27 -17.19 -43.91
CA ALA A 400 -46.72 -17.31 -43.57
C ALA A 400 -47.12 -18.00 -42.27
N GLY A 401 -47.85 -17.24 -41.46
CA GLY A 401 -48.69 -17.80 -40.41
C GLY A 401 -49.06 -16.81 -39.31
N THR A 402 -49.87 -15.84 -39.65
CA THR A 402 -51.05 -15.33 -38.97
C THR A 402 -51.34 -15.78 -37.53
N GLY A 403 -51.45 -14.81 -36.61
CA GLY A 403 -52.70 -14.69 -35.91
C GLY A 403 -52.75 -14.90 -34.43
N ARG A 404 -53.07 -13.86 -33.74
CA ARG A 404 -54.06 -13.76 -32.68
C ARG A 404 -53.58 -13.36 -31.28
N ALA A 405 -53.92 -12.12 -30.99
CA ALA A 405 -54.03 -11.55 -29.67
C ALA A 405 -55.05 -12.31 -28.80
N VAL A 406 -54.84 -12.40 -27.53
CA VAL A 406 -55.86 -12.27 -26.49
C VAL A 406 -55.28 -11.62 -25.23
N SER A 407 -55.91 -10.60 -24.89
CA SER A 407 -56.04 -9.75 -23.73
C SER A 407 -56.55 -10.51 -22.47
N MET A 408 -56.41 -9.84 -21.34
CA MET A 408 -57.16 -9.85 -20.05
C MET A 408 -56.27 -10.27 -18.88
N ALA A 409 -56.06 -9.42 -17.97
CA ALA A 409 -56.86 -8.64 -17.03
C ALA A 409 -56.67 -9.15 -15.60
N ALA A 410 -56.26 -8.20 -14.78
CA ALA A 410 -56.65 -7.88 -13.41
C ALA A 410 -56.94 -8.97 -12.37
N GLY A 411 -56.39 -8.77 -11.19
CA GLY A 411 -56.77 -9.44 -9.95
C GLY A 411 -56.04 -8.90 -8.74
N ALA A 412 -56.59 -7.90 -8.09
CA ALA A 412 -56.23 -7.38 -6.77
C ALA A 412 -56.83 -8.25 -5.66
N SER A 413 -56.18 -8.33 -4.50
CA SER A 413 -56.74 -8.53 -3.15
C SER A 413 -55.56 -8.64 -2.17
N ALA A 414 -55.26 -7.74 -1.23
CA ALA A 414 -55.95 -7.32 0.00
C ALA A 414 -56.03 -8.43 1.06
N GLY A 415 -55.46 -8.13 2.23
CA GLY A 415 -55.70 -8.83 3.50
C GLY A 415 -54.44 -8.87 4.36
N ALA A 416 -54.16 -7.95 5.27
CA ALA A 416 -54.57 -7.81 6.65
C ALA A 416 -53.74 -8.63 7.65
N ALA A 417 -53.19 -7.86 8.56
CA ALA A 417 -52.47 -8.20 9.79
C ALA A 417 -53.29 -9.07 10.78
N PRO A 418 -52.74 -9.55 11.92
CA PRO A 418 -52.39 -8.66 13.02
C PRO A 418 -50.90 -8.52 13.35
#